data_580e04175bd98dc6723cb33772dabbbb
#
_entry.id   580e04175bd98dc6723cb33772dabbbb
#
_cell.length_a   1.000
_cell.length_b   1.000
_cell.length_c   1.000
_cell.angle_alpha   90.00
_cell.angle_beta   90.00
_cell.angle_gamma   90.00
#
_symmetry.space_group_name_H-M   'P 1'
#
loop_
_entity.id
_entity.type
_entity.pdbx_description
1 polymer ?
#
loop_
_entity_poly.entity_id
_entity_poly.type
_entity_poly.pdbx_seq_one_letter_code
_entity_poly.pdbx_strand_id
1 'polypeptide(L)'
;MPLPRTRGTALRHRLAELRGPSVPPKALDARALAALAANPGCDRRALLDGAGVDKTVLADALGSPSAFGQSQFAFMRGNAFEARVKADGGAELLRLVHERLDPGAQPPASGTVPDLTAVGPEGRAARTALALREATAAGGWTLLDHPMLALDVAGSPAFLEPDAVVVHPDGSWTVVEIKSFPMLDGSADPAKVGAAARQSAVYVLALEEVAARLGAKPEPTSEPAPAPAPDPAEASQERSSDDGAPTPVVRHRILLVCPKDFSNLPTASAVDIRKQRSVTRRQLARLTRVEDIADTLPPGTCFAPDLAADELTAAVESVPATYAPECLAACELAFHCRERSRADGAVTSLGRSLRAELGGLTTIGDVLAAAHGEAGDPSDPAVAALRRAAELRAEALLTREAQGALPTGQEVAPCR
;
A
#
# COMPACT_ATOMS: atom_id res chain seq x y z
N MET A 1 42.96 15.31 -0.69
CA MET A 1 42.11 14.55 -1.65
C MET A 1 40.90 14.04 -0.89
N PRO A 2 39.65 14.33 -1.27
CA PRO A 2 38.47 13.76 -0.63
C PRO A 2 38.41 12.26 -0.96
N LEU A 3 38.11 11.45 0.05
CA LEU A 3 37.91 10.01 -0.10
C LEU A 3 36.79 9.73 -1.13
N PRO A 4 36.88 8.67 -1.95
CA PRO A 4 35.83 8.32 -2.91
C PRO A 4 34.54 8.07 -2.15
N ARG A 5 33.50 8.89 -2.45
CA ARG A 5 32.15 8.68 -1.94
C ARG A 5 31.65 7.31 -2.39
N THR A 6 31.25 6.47 -1.46
CA THR A 6 30.59 5.20 -1.82
C THR A 6 29.31 5.52 -2.61
N ARG A 7 28.92 4.66 -3.55
CA ARG A 7 27.74 4.85 -4.43
C ARG A 7 26.48 5.25 -3.63
N GLY A 8 26.27 4.63 -2.48
CA GLY A 8 25.13 4.94 -1.61
C GLY A 8 25.19 6.33 -0.94
N THR A 9 26.39 6.93 -0.76
CA THR A 9 26.53 8.28 -0.24
C THR A 9 26.23 9.33 -1.32
N ALA A 10 26.59 9.06 -2.57
CA ALA A 10 26.29 9.93 -3.70
C ALA A 10 24.78 9.96 -3.97
N LEU A 11 24.10 8.82 -3.95
CA LEU A 11 22.64 8.74 -4.11
C LEU A 11 21.91 9.51 -3.01
N ARG A 12 22.27 9.31 -1.74
CA ARG A 12 21.64 10.05 -0.61
C ARG A 12 21.78 11.56 -0.77
N HIS A 13 22.92 12.02 -1.21
CA HIS A 13 23.15 13.44 -1.47
C HIS A 13 22.27 13.94 -2.63
N ARG A 14 22.20 13.18 -3.74
CA ARG A 14 21.35 13.51 -4.89
C ARG A 14 19.86 13.55 -4.52
N LEU A 15 19.38 12.61 -3.74
CA LEU A 15 18.00 12.60 -3.25
C LEU A 15 17.67 13.77 -2.32
N ALA A 16 18.64 14.19 -1.51
CA ALA A 16 18.49 15.39 -0.68
C ALA A 16 18.45 16.68 -1.52
N GLU A 17 19.26 16.79 -2.59
CA GLU A 17 19.19 17.89 -3.55
C GLU A 17 17.83 17.95 -4.26
N LEU A 18 17.34 16.81 -4.75
CA LEU A 18 16.02 16.68 -5.39
C LEU A 18 14.88 17.13 -4.46
N ARG A 19 14.93 16.77 -3.19
CA ARG A 19 13.92 17.18 -2.20
C ARG A 19 14.00 18.65 -1.84
N GLY A 20 15.16 19.25 -1.98
CA GLY A 20 15.56 20.52 -1.39
C GLY A 20 16.41 20.26 -0.15
N PRO A 21 17.66 20.76 -0.12
CA PRO A 21 18.65 20.41 0.92
C PRO A 21 18.23 20.80 2.34
N SER A 22 17.37 21.80 2.47
CA SER A 22 16.81 22.27 3.77
C SER A 22 15.51 21.57 4.17
N VAL A 23 14.89 20.79 3.25
CA VAL A 23 13.60 20.14 3.50
C VAL A 23 13.84 18.80 4.20
N PRO A 24 13.21 18.52 5.37
CA PRO A 24 13.36 17.23 6.03
C PRO A 24 12.73 16.10 5.20
N PRO A 25 13.34 14.90 5.16
CA PRO A 25 12.76 13.79 4.44
C PRO A 25 11.50 13.26 5.11
N LYS A 26 10.46 12.99 4.32
CA LYS A 26 9.30 12.24 4.75
C LYS A 26 9.57 10.74 4.61
N ALA A 27 9.38 10.00 5.70
CA ALA A 27 9.57 8.57 5.70
C ALA A 27 8.51 7.86 4.83
N LEU A 28 8.92 6.74 4.20
CA LEU A 28 7.98 5.84 3.52
C LEU A 28 7.12 5.13 4.56
N ASP A 29 5.81 5.19 4.38
CA ASP A 29 4.84 4.45 5.17
C ASP A 29 4.17 3.33 4.35
N ALA A 30 3.36 2.50 4.99
CA ALA A 30 2.68 1.39 4.32
C ALA A 30 1.68 1.86 3.25
N ARG A 31 1.09 3.05 3.42
CA ARG A 31 0.20 3.66 2.42
C ARG A 31 0.98 4.06 1.17
N ALA A 32 2.14 4.68 1.34
CA ALA A 32 3.03 5.03 0.24
C ALA A 32 3.49 3.78 -0.54
N LEU A 33 3.90 2.72 0.16
CA LEU A 33 4.30 1.45 -0.45
C LEU A 33 3.13 0.74 -1.14
N ALA A 34 1.94 0.75 -0.55
CA ALA A 34 0.73 0.22 -1.19
C ALA A 34 0.38 0.99 -2.48
N ALA A 35 0.59 2.31 -2.48
CA ALA A 35 0.37 3.15 -3.66
C ALA A 35 1.42 2.90 -4.75
N LEU A 36 2.70 2.74 -4.39
CA LEU A 36 3.75 2.32 -5.31
C LEU A 36 3.42 0.96 -5.94
N ALA A 37 3.06 -0.04 -5.13
CA ALA A 37 2.65 -1.34 -5.61
C ALA A 37 1.38 -1.30 -6.48
N ALA A 38 0.50 -0.32 -6.24
CA ALA A 38 -0.70 -0.12 -7.05
C ALA A 38 -0.38 0.46 -8.44
N ASN A 39 0.68 1.24 -8.60
CA ASN A 39 1.09 1.84 -9.88
C ASN A 39 2.62 1.84 -10.06
N PRO A 40 3.24 0.65 -10.23
CA PRO A 40 4.69 0.48 -10.21
C PRO A 40 5.42 1.10 -11.41
N GLY A 41 4.69 1.43 -12.48
CA GLY A 41 5.27 2.10 -13.66
C GLY A 41 5.28 3.62 -13.58
N CYS A 42 5.02 4.21 -12.40
CA CYS A 42 5.04 5.66 -12.22
C CYS A 42 6.40 6.09 -11.61
N ASP A 43 7.35 6.46 -12.47
CA ASP A 43 8.69 6.89 -12.04
C ASP A 43 8.64 8.13 -11.15
N ARG A 44 7.73 9.07 -11.45
CA ARG A 44 7.50 10.26 -10.63
C ARG A 44 7.20 9.88 -9.18
N ARG A 45 6.26 8.96 -8.96
CA ARG A 45 5.91 8.50 -7.62
C ARG A 45 7.09 7.82 -6.94
N ALA A 46 7.78 6.93 -7.64
CA ALA A 46 8.93 6.20 -7.11
C ALA A 46 10.06 7.14 -6.69
N LEU A 47 10.37 8.13 -7.52
CA LEU A 47 11.42 9.11 -7.22
C LEU A 47 11.05 10.02 -6.04
N LEU A 48 9.85 10.57 -6.02
CA LEU A 48 9.41 11.47 -4.94
C LEU A 48 9.35 10.75 -3.58
N ASP A 49 8.89 9.50 -3.57
CA ASP A 49 8.89 8.65 -2.37
C ASP A 49 10.33 8.34 -1.94
N GLY A 50 11.20 7.95 -2.87
CA GLY A 50 12.61 7.66 -2.59
C GLY A 50 13.42 8.88 -2.13
N ALA A 51 13.10 10.06 -2.64
CA ALA A 51 13.70 11.33 -2.20
C ALA A 51 13.14 11.83 -0.85
N GLY A 52 12.07 11.22 -0.36
CA GLY A 52 11.40 11.65 0.87
C GLY A 52 10.67 12.99 0.71
N VAL A 53 10.12 13.28 -0.49
CA VAL A 53 9.33 14.49 -0.73
C VAL A 53 7.95 14.36 -0.09
N ASP A 54 7.51 15.40 0.65
CA ASP A 54 6.12 15.46 1.10
C ASP A 54 5.18 15.81 -0.06
N LYS A 55 4.56 14.78 -0.61
CA LYS A 55 3.68 14.92 -1.77
C LYS A 55 2.39 15.67 -1.49
N THR A 56 1.97 15.78 -0.22
CA THR A 56 0.82 16.61 0.16
C THR A 56 1.18 18.07 0.01
N VAL A 57 2.30 18.49 0.59
CA VAL A 57 2.81 19.86 0.47
C VAL A 57 3.12 20.20 -0.99
N LEU A 58 3.70 19.25 -1.73
CA LEU A 58 3.98 19.42 -3.16
C LEU A 58 2.69 19.60 -3.97
N ALA A 59 1.64 18.83 -3.72
CA ALA A 59 0.35 18.95 -4.40
C ALA A 59 -0.31 20.32 -4.14
N ASP A 60 -0.21 20.81 -2.90
CA ASP A 60 -0.70 22.15 -2.52
C ASP A 60 0.07 23.23 -3.27
N ALA A 61 1.41 23.14 -3.32
CA ALA A 61 2.27 24.09 -4.03
C ALA A 61 2.02 24.09 -5.57
N LEU A 62 1.62 22.95 -6.14
CA LEU A 62 1.22 22.82 -7.54
C LEU A 62 -0.23 23.31 -7.81
N GLY A 63 -0.94 23.84 -6.81
CA GLY A 63 -2.33 24.27 -6.95
C GLY A 63 -3.34 23.14 -7.16
N SER A 64 -2.94 21.90 -6.92
CA SER A 64 -3.76 20.71 -7.11
C SER A 64 -3.83 19.89 -5.81
N PRO A 65 -4.40 20.45 -4.71
CA PRO A 65 -4.42 19.82 -3.41
C PRO A 65 -5.06 18.44 -3.45
N SER A 66 -4.49 17.50 -2.70
CA SER A 66 -5.01 16.15 -2.65
C SER A 66 -6.38 16.10 -1.96
N ALA A 67 -7.30 15.25 -2.46
CA ALA A 67 -8.60 15.01 -1.81
C ALA A 67 -8.49 14.31 -0.45
N PHE A 68 -7.27 13.92 -0.06
CA PHE A 68 -7.00 13.15 1.16
C PHE A 68 -6.86 14.01 2.41
N GLY A 69 -7.08 15.32 2.34
CA GLY A 69 -7.20 16.17 3.51
C GLY A 69 -8.35 15.66 4.37
N GLN A 70 -8.06 14.74 5.29
CA GLN A 70 -9.05 14.35 6.30
C GLN A 70 -9.35 15.61 7.11
N SER A 71 -10.63 15.96 7.23
CA SER A 71 -11.05 17.02 8.15
C SER A 71 -10.57 16.64 9.55
N GLN A 72 -10.23 17.62 10.39
CA GLN A 72 -9.87 17.38 11.79
C GLN A 72 -10.89 16.50 12.51
N PHE A 73 -12.18 16.63 12.17
CA PHE A 73 -13.24 15.78 12.69
C PHE A 73 -13.12 14.32 12.29
N ALA A 74 -12.73 14.03 11.05
CA ALA A 74 -12.50 12.67 10.58
C ALA A 74 -11.32 12.03 11.30
N PHE A 75 -10.24 12.80 11.50
CA PHE A 75 -9.07 12.36 12.25
C PHE A 75 -9.41 12.10 13.74
N MET A 76 -10.05 13.07 14.42
CA MET A 76 -10.45 12.91 15.81
C MET A 76 -11.41 11.71 16.00
N ARG A 77 -12.36 11.51 15.09
CA ARG A 77 -13.27 10.38 15.13
C ARG A 77 -12.51 9.05 14.93
N GLY A 78 -11.51 9.02 14.05
CA GLY A 78 -10.65 7.86 13.83
C GLY A 78 -9.91 7.47 15.10
N ASN A 79 -9.22 8.43 15.70
CA ASN A 79 -8.47 8.20 16.95
C ASN A 79 -9.37 7.78 18.12
N ALA A 80 -10.55 8.42 18.26
CA ALA A 80 -11.50 8.06 19.31
C ALA A 80 -12.07 6.63 19.11
N PHE A 81 -12.32 6.23 17.86
CA PHE A 81 -12.75 4.87 17.55
C PHE A 81 -11.65 3.85 17.84
N GLU A 82 -10.43 4.11 17.40
CA GLU A 82 -9.30 3.24 17.65
C GLU A 82 -9.00 3.08 19.14
N ALA A 83 -8.95 4.18 19.89
CA ALA A 83 -8.79 4.16 21.34
C ALA A 83 -9.87 3.32 22.05
N ARG A 84 -11.11 3.39 21.57
CA ARG A 84 -12.21 2.56 22.09
C ARG A 84 -12.00 1.08 21.80
N VAL A 85 -11.59 0.72 20.57
CA VAL A 85 -11.35 -0.67 20.16
C VAL A 85 -10.22 -1.31 20.96
N LYS A 86 -9.22 -0.52 21.34
CA LYS A 86 -8.04 -0.93 22.12
C LYS A 86 -8.17 -0.75 23.63
N ALA A 87 -9.32 -0.24 24.11
CA ALA A 87 -9.56 -0.07 25.55
C ALA A 87 -9.43 -1.38 26.32
N ASP A 88 -9.21 -1.28 27.62
CA ASP A 88 -9.15 -2.41 28.56
C ASP A 88 -8.12 -3.49 28.13
N GLY A 89 -6.93 -3.03 27.71
CA GLY A 89 -5.86 -3.93 27.24
C GLY A 89 -6.20 -4.66 25.93
N GLY A 90 -7.09 -4.10 25.12
CA GLY A 90 -7.51 -4.67 23.84
C GLY A 90 -8.47 -5.86 23.97
N ALA A 91 -9.15 -6.00 25.10
CA ALA A 91 -10.06 -7.14 25.35
C ALA A 91 -11.11 -7.30 24.25
N GLU A 92 -11.74 -6.20 23.83
CA GLU A 92 -12.74 -6.21 22.74
C GLU A 92 -12.09 -6.60 21.39
N LEU A 93 -10.89 -6.12 21.13
CA LEU A 93 -10.16 -6.44 19.91
C LEU A 93 -9.80 -7.93 19.86
N LEU A 94 -9.28 -8.49 20.94
CA LEU A 94 -8.97 -9.92 21.04
C LEU A 94 -10.23 -10.78 20.91
N ARG A 95 -11.36 -10.35 21.49
CA ARG A 95 -12.66 -11.01 21.31
C ARG A 95 -13.06 -11.05 19.82
N LEU A 96 -12.96 -9.93 19.12
CA LEU A 96 -13.27 -9.86 17.69
C LEU A 96 -12.33 -10.73 16.85
N VAL A 97 -11.02 -10.77 17.16
CA VAL A 97 -10.04 -11.66 16.52
C VAL A 97 -10.47 -13.12 16.70
N HIS A 98 -10.75 -13.53 17.94
CA HIS A 98 -11.19 -14.88 18.25
C HIS A 98 -12.46 -15.26 17.48
N GLU A 99 -13.53 -14.43 17.56
CA GLU A 99 -14.81 -14.71 16.93
C GLU A 99 -14.72 -14.82 15.39
N ARG A 100 -13.87 -14.04 14.76
CA ARG A 100 -13.80 -13.96 13.29
C ARG A 100 -12.74 -14.87 12.67
N LEU A 101 -11.69 -15.19 13.40
CA LEU A 101 -10.56 -15.94 12.85
C LEU A 101 -10.36 -17.32 13.49
N ASP A 102 -10.70 -17.47 14.77
CA ASP A 102 -10.48 -18.70 15.54
C ASP A 102 -11.68 -19.11 16.44
N PRO A 103 -12.88 -19.21 15.90
CA PRO A 103 -14.09 -19.48 16.73
C PRO A 103 -14.05 -20.83 17.43
N GLY A 104 -13.17 -21.75 17.02
CA GLY A 104 -12.97 -23.07 17.64
C GLY A 104 -11.89 -23.10 18.72
N ALA A 105 -11.10 -22.04 18.87
CA ALA A 105 -10.09 -21.95 19.90
C ALA A 105 -10.68 -21.53 21.26
N GLN A 106 -9.90 -21.68 22.35
CA GLN A 106 -10.31 -21.16 23.64
C GLN A 106 -10.38 -19.62 23.58
N PRO A 107 -11.51 -19.01 24.01
CA PRO A 107 -11.63 -17.56 24.01
C PRO A 107 -10.59 -16.91 24.92
N PRO A 108 -10.12 -15.71 24.57
CA PRO A 108 -9.15 -14.99 25.39
C PRO A 108 -9.79 -14.58 26.73
N ALA A 109 -9.29 -15.11 27.84
CA ALA A 109 -9.66 -14.64 29.19
C ALA A 109 -9.01 -13.29 29.51
N SER A 110 -7.77 -13.09 28.98
CA SER A 110 -7.00 -11.84 29.04
C SER A 110 -5.93 -11.90 27.95
N GLY A 111 -5.42 -10.76 27.52
CA GLY A 111 -4.28 -10.66 26.62
C GLY A 111 -3.11 -9.93 27.27
N THR A 112 -1.92 -10.23 26.85
CA THR A 112 -0.72 -9.46 27.19
C THR A 112 -0.52 -8.32 26.19
N VAL A 113 -0.22 -7.11 26.68
CA VAL A 113 0.14 -5.97 25.83
C VAL A 113 1.56 -5.53 26.22
N PRO A 114 2.59 -5.91 25.45
CA PRO A 114 3.98 -5.57 25.78
C PRO A 114 4.25 -4.08 25.50
N ASP A 115 5.15 -3.50 26.30
CA ASP A 115 5.67 -2.17 26.01
C ASP A 115 6.66 -2.24 24.83
N LEU A 116 6.35 -1.50 23.75
CA LEU A 116 7.14 -1.42 22.53
C LEU A 116 7.95 -0.12 22.42
N THR A 117 8.03 0.65 23.50
CA THR A 117 8.76 1.91 23.55
C THR A 117 10.26 1.68 23.35
N ALA A 118 10.85 2.40 22.42
CA ALA A 118 12.29 2.45 22.17
C ALA A 118 12.68 3.72 21.42
N VAL A 119 13.97 4.04 21.37
CA VAL A 119 14.48 5.24 20.69
C VAL A 119 14.58 4.98 19.18
N GLY A 120 13.92 5.84 18.40
CA GLY A 120 13.95 5.82 16.95
C GLY A 120 13.20 4.63 16.31
N PRO A 121 13.02 4.68 15.00
CA PRO A 121 12.27 3.64 14.28
C PRO A 121 13.00 2.28 14.30
N GLU A 122 14.34 2.27 14.20
CA GLU A 122 15.16 1.06 14.27
C GLU A 122 15.05 0.39 15.65
N GLY A 123 15.14 1.19 16.72
CA GLY A 123 15.01 0.70 18.09
C GLY A 123 13.61 0.13 18.35
N ARG A 124 12.55 0.80 17.89
CA ARG A 124 11.18 0.32 17.98
C ARG A 124 10.99 -0.98 17.18
N ALA A 125 11.57 -1.08 15.98
CA ALA A 125 11.50 -2.31 15.17
C ALA A 125 12.21 -3.49 15.84
N ALA A 126 13.38 -3.27 16.46
CA ALA A 126 14.09 -4.28 17.23
C ALA A 126 13.29 -4.72 18.47
N ARG A 127 12.68 -3.79 19.20
CA ARG A 127 11.83 -4.08 20.34
C ARG A 127 10.58 -4.87 19.94
N THR A 128 9.96 -4.53 18.81
CA THR A 128 8.83 -5.27 18.23
C THR A 128 9.23 -6.72 17.90
N ALA A 129 10.36 -6.92 17.23
CA ALA A 129 10.84 -8.27 16.90
C ALA A 129 11.09 -9.13 18.15
N LEU A 130 11.64 -8.52 19.21
CA LEU A 130 11.83 -9.18 20.50
C LEU A 130 10.49 -9.57 21.13
N ALA A 131 9.52 -8.64 21.17
CA ALA A 131 8.19 -8.89 21.72
C ALA A 131 7.43 -9.98 20.96
N LEU A 132 7.54 -10.02 19.63
CA LEU A 132 6.97 -11.07 18.79
C LEU A 132 7.56 -12.44 19.12
N ARG A 133 8.89 -12.52 19.31
CA ARG A 133 9.57 -13.76 19.71
C ARG A 133 9.12 -14.23 21.08
N GLU A 134 9.10 -13.34 22.07
CA GLU A 134 8.67 -13.63 23.45
C GLU A 134 7.21 -14.09 23.50
N ALA A 135 6.31 -13.38 22.80
CA ALA A 135 4.89 -13.73 22.71
C ALA A 135 4.65 -15.09 22.05
N THR A 136 5.38 -15.37 20.96
CA THR A 136 5.30 -16.66 20.26
C THR A 136 5.72 -17.82 21.16
N ALA A 137 6.79 -17.63 21.93
CA ALA A 137 7.28 -18.64 22.88
C ALA A 137 6.34 -18.83 24.09
N ALA A 138 5.63 -17.78 24.51
CA ALA A 138 4.71 -17.82 25.66
C ALA A 138 3.42 -18.60 25.38
N GLY A 139 2.99 -18.75 24.12
CA GLY A 139 1.81 -19.53 23.72
C GLY A 139 0.47 -18.98 24.23
N GLY A 140 0.40 -17.65 24.44
CA GLY A 140 -0.79 -16.95 24.90
C GLY A 140 -1.25 -15.88 23.92
N TRP A 141 -2.47 -15.35 24.15
CA TRP A 141 -2.95 -14.19 23.39
C TRP A 141 -2.13 -12.94 23.72
N THR A 142 -1.49 -12.35 22.73
CA THR A 142 -0.72 -11.11 22.90
C THR A 142 -1.12 -10.10 21.84
N LEU A 143 -1.41 -8.88 22.28
CA LEU A 143 -1.71 -7.73 21.42
C LEU A 143 -0.50 -6.80 21.39
N LEU A 144 0.15 -6.66 20.26
CA LEU A 144 1.14 -5.63 20.00
C LEU A 144 0.42 -4.39 19.49
N ASP A 145 0.45 -3.32 20.28
CA ASP A 145 -0.17 -2.04 19.92
C ASP A 145 0.85 -1.16 19.17
N HIS A 146 0.50 -0.69 18.00
CA HIS A 146 1.38 0.11 17.11
C HIS A 146 2.81 -0.45 16.99
N PRO A 147 2.99 -1.75 16.66
CA PRO A 147 4.31 -2.30 16.50
C PRO A 147 5.02 -1.67 15.30
N MET A 148 6.33 -1.43 15.43
CA MET A 148 7.15 -0.94 14.33
C MET A 148 7.78 -2.12 13.58
N LEU A 149 7.54 -2.17 12.26
CA LEU A 149 8.10 -3.18 11.38
C LEU A 149 9.06 -2.53 10.39
N ALA A 150 10.12 -3.23 10.01
CA ALA A 150 11.03 -2.80 8.96
C ALA A 150 10.86 -3.71 7.74
N LEU A 151 10.75 -3.09 6.55
CA LEU A 151 10.71 -3.76 5.25
C LEU A 151 11.78 -3.14 4.36
N ASP A 152 12.64 -3.95 3.75
CA ASP A 152 13.57 -3.45 2.76
C ASP A 152 12.86 -3.25 1.41
N VAL A 153 12.99 -2.04 0.85
CA VAL A 153 12.42 -1.68 -0.44
C VAL A 153 13.48 -1.04 -1.30
N ALA A 154 13.88 -1.73 -2.35
CA ALA A 154 14.91 -1.27 -3.30
C ALA A 154 16.25 -0.88 -2.61
N GLY A 155 16.62 -1.56 -1.52
CA GLY A 155 17.85 -1.34 -0.77
C GLY A 155 17.76 -0.23 0.28
N SER A 156 16.56 0.23 0.61
CA SER A 156 16.32 1.21 1.68
C SER A 156 15.28 0.67 2.67
N PRO A 157 15.51 0.77 4.00
CA PRO A 157 14.53 0.35 4.98
C PRO A 157 13.35 1.32 5.02
N ALA A 158 12.13 0.79 4.92
CA ALA A 158 10.89 1.48 5.23
C ALA A 158 10.40 1.02 6.61
N PHE A 159 10.02 1.97 7.47
CA PHE A 159 9.48 1.68 8.79
C PHE A 159 7.97 1.82 8.78
N LEU A 160 7.28 0.76 9.20
CA LEU A 160 5.85 0.56 9.01
C LEU A 160 5.19 0.33 10.36
N GLU A 161 4.08 0.99 10.61
CA GLU A 161 3.35 0.92 11.88
C GLU A 161 1.91 0.47 11.63
N PRO A 162 1.60 -0.85 11.67
CA PRO A 162 0.22 -1.32 11.66
C PRO A 162 -0.53 -0.90 12.92
N ASP A 163 -1.85 -0.77 12.84
CA ASP A 163 -2.67 -0.40 13.99
C ASP A 163 -2.50 -1.41 15.12
N ALA A 164 -2.48 -2.73 14.82
CA ALA A 164 -2.09 -3.75 15.77
C ALA A 164 -1.63 -5.06 15.09
N VAL A 165 -0.88 -5.87 15.85
CA VAL A 165 -0.58 -7.27 15.51
C VAL A 165 -0.99 -8.15 16.70
N VAL A 166 -1.72 -9.22 16.42
CA VAL A 166 -2.10 -10.22 17.43
C VAL A 166 -1.28 -11.48 17.24
N VAL A 167 -0.62 -11.94 18.31
CA VAL A 167 -0.02 -13.27 18.42
C VAL A 167 -1.05 -14.20 19.03
N HIS A 168 -1.33 -15.32 18.35
CA HIS A 168 -2.29 -16.32 18.78
C HIS A 168 -1.61 -17.37 19.67
N PRO A 169 -2.38 -18.15 20.46
CA PRO A 169 -1.82 -19.23 21.28
C PRO A 169 -1.05 -20.30 20.50
N ASP A 170 -1.35 -20.47 19.22
CA ASP A 170 -0.62 -21.38 18.31
C ASP A 170 0.69 -20.79 17.78
N GLY A 171 1.09 -19.59 18.24
CA GLY A 171 2.28 -18.88 17.80
C GLY A 171 2.15 -18.18 16.46
N SER A 172 0.99 -18.23 15.78
CA SER A 172 0.78 -17.51 14.54
C SER A 172 0.46 -16.03 14.76
N TRP A 173 0.70 -15.19 13.74
CA TRP A 173 0.55 -13.74 13.81
C TRP A 173 -0.51 -13.23 12.84
N THR A 174 -1.35 -12.32 13.30
CA THR A 174 -2.39 -11.68 12.50
C THR A 174 -2.28 -10.16 12.54
N VAL A 175 -2.30 -9.52 11.39
CA VAL A 175 -2.44 -8.05 11.28
C VAL A 175 -3.89 -7.66 11.53
N VAL A 176 -4.07 -6.64 12.37
CA VAL A 176 -5.35 -5.98 12.58
C VAL A 176 -5.26 -4.57 11.99
N GLU A 177 -6.22 -4.23 11.17
CA GLU A 177 -6.36 -2.92 10.53
C GLU A 177 -7.64 -2.26 11.03
N ILE A 178 -7.54 -1.07 11.63
CA ILE A 178 -8.66 -0.32 12.21
C ILE A 178 -8.99 0.87 11.31
N LYS A 179 -10.22 0.98 10.85
CA LYS A 179 -10.67 2.06 9.95
C LYS A 179 -11.93 2.74 10.47
N SER A 180 -12.01 4.05 10.28
CA SER A 180 -13.13 4.87 10.73
C SER A 180 -14.32 4.95 9.79
N PHE A 181 -14.25 4.29 8.61
CA PHE A 181 -15.42 4.19 7.74
C PHE A 181 -16.40 3.11 8.25
N PRO A 182 -17.71 3.31 8.11
CA PRO A 182 -18.68 2.37 8.63
C PRO A 182 -18.76 1.08 7.79
N MET A 183 -19.12 0.00 8.46
CA MET A 183 -19.52 -1.26 7.85
C MET A 183 -21.04 -1.37 8.01
N LEU A 184 -21.78 -1.18 6.91
CA LEU A 184 -23.25 -1.15 6.86
C LEU A 184 -23.76 -2.55 6.52
N ASP A 185 -24.65 -3.10 7.35
CA ASP A 185 -25.21 -4.46 7.16
C ASP A 185 -24.15 -5.53 6.87
N GLY A 186 -22.96 -5.41 7.52
CA GLY A 186 -21.85 -6.34 7.33
C GLY A 186 -21.03 -6.10 6.05
N SER A 187 -21.33 -5.04 5.29
CA SER A 187 -20.64 -4.65 4.06
C SER A 187 -20.01 -3.26 4.19
N ALA A 188 -18.87 -3.05 3.56
CA ALA A 188 -18.20 -1.77 3.47
C ALA A 188 -17.88 -1.44 2.01
N ASP A 189 -17.59 -0.15 1.74
CA ASP A 189 -17.19 0.33 0.43
C ASP A 189 -16.02 -0.51 -0.13
N PRO A 190 -16.19 -1.21 -1.27
CA PRO A 190 -15.17 -2.10 -1.82
C PRO A 190 -13.84 -1.41 -2.13
N ALA A 191 -13.86 -0.13 -2.51
CA ALA A 191 -12.65 0.63 -2.80
C ALA A 191 -11.84 0.89 -1.50
N LYS A 192 -12.52 1.20 -0.40
CA LYS A 192 -11.92 1.40 0.93
C LYS A 192 -11.39 0.09 1.50
N VAL A 193 -12.16 -1.00 1.40
CA VAL A 193 -11.70 -2.35 1.80
C VAL A 193 -10.49 -2.77 0.97
N GLY A 194 -10.52 -2.53 -0.34
CA GLY A 194 -9.40 -2.82 -1.23
C GLY A 194 -8.14 -2.01 -0.91
N ALA A 195 -8.29 -0.75 -0.48
CA ALA A 195 -7.17 0.07 -0.03
C ALA A 195 -6.58 -0.45 1.28
N ALA A 196 -7.42 -0.77 2.27
CA ALA A 196 -7.00 -1.38 3.54
C ALA A 196 -6.29 -2.73 3.31
N ALA A 197 -6.83 -3.58 2.45
CA ALA A 197 -6.23 -4.87 2.11
C ALA A 197 -4.86 -4.74 1.44
N ARG A 198 -4.63 -3.73 0.60
CA ARG A 198 -3.31 -3.44 0.02
C ARG A 198 -2.32 -2.92 1.07
N GLN A 199 -2.76 -2.07 1.98
CA GLN A 199 -1.95 -1.58 3.10
C GLN A 199 -1.56 -2.74 4.02
N SER A 200 -2.52 -3.58 4.41
CA SER A 200 -2.26 -4.76 5.24
C SER A 200 -1.34 -5.78 4.55
N ALA A 201 -1.37 -5.87 3.22
CA ALA A 201 -0.44 -6.72 2.47
C ALA A 201 1.02 -6.29 2.63
N VAL A 202 1.28 -4.99 2.75
CA VAL A 202 2.62 -4.45 3.03
C VAL A 202 3.06 -4.85 4.45
N TYR A 203 2.17 -4.73 5.44
CA TYR A 203 2.45 -5.15 6.82
C TYR A 203 2.73 -6.65 6.93
N VAL A 204 1.96 -7.48 6.22
CA VAL A 204 2.19 -8.94 6.21
C VAL A 204 3.54 -9.28 5.58
N LEU A 205 3.95 -8.59 4.51
CA LEU A 205 5.28 -8.79 3.92
C LEU A 205 6.40 -8.44 4.92
N ALA A 206 6.26 -7.33 5.65
CA ALA A 206 7.23 -6.94 6.68
C ALA A 206 7.26 -7.95 7.85
N LEU A 207 6.10 -8.45 8.29
CA LEU A 207 6.03 -9.49 9.33
C LEU A 207 6.67 -10.81 8.87
N GLU A 208 6.51 -11.20 7.60
CA GLU A 208 7.15 -12.38 7.04
C GLU A 208 8.68 -12.27 7.05
N GLU A 209 9.22 -11.07 6.82
CA GLU A 209 10.67 -10.85 6.96
C GLU A 209 11.12 -10.95 8.42
N VAL A 210 10.32 -10.45 9.38
CA VAL A 210 10.61 -10.62 10.80
C VAL A 210 10.56 -12.11 11.16
N ALA A 211 9.52 -12.84 10.75
CA ALA A 211 9.38 -14.28 11.02
C ALA A 211 10.55 -15.09 10.44
N ALA A 212 10.96 -14.79 9.21
CA ALA A 212 12.10 -15.43 8.57
C ALA A 212 13.41 -15.20 9.34
N ARG A 213 13.63 -13.96 9.82
CA ARG A 213 14.82 -13.65 10.65
C ARG A 213 14.81 -14.37 12.00
N LEU A 214 13.64 -14.54 12.62
CA LEU A 214 13.51 -15.26 13.89
C LEU A 214 13.68 -16.77 13.74
N GLY A 215 13.31 -17.35 12.58
CA GLY A 215 13.52 -18.76 12.25
C GLY A 215 14.92 -19.09 11.71
N ALA A 216 15.70 -18.08 11.34
CA ALA A 216 17.06 -18.29 10.88
C ALA A 216 18.00 -18.65 12.06
N LYS A 217 18.80 -19.71 11.89
CA LYS A 217 19.88 -20.00 12.84
C LYS A 217 20.86 -18.83 12.89
N PRO A 218 21.34 -18.41 14.08
CA PRO A 218 22.43 -17.44 14.13
C PRO A 218 23.62 -18.02 13.37
N GLU A 219 24.15 -17.26 12.39
CA GLU A 219 25.43 -17.64 11.79
C GLU A 219 26.48 -17.74 12.90
N PRO A 220 27.30 -18.82 12.93
CA PRO A 220 28.37 -18.91 13.88
C PRO A 220 29.31 -17.74 13.66
N THR A 221 29.35 -16.81 14.60
CA THR A 221 30.41 -15.80 14.66
C THR A 221 31.73 -16.54 14.59
N SER A 222 32.51 -16.29 13.54
CA SER A 222 33.86 -16.82 13.36
C SER A 222 34.74 -16.24 14.46
N GLU A 223 34.75 -16.88 15.64
CA GLU A 223 35.85 -16.71 16.57
C GLU A 223 37.11 -17.37 16.00
N PRO A 224 38.29 -16.74 16.15
CA PRO A 224 39.53 -17.33 15.73
C PRO A 224 39.79 -18.65 16.50
N ALA A 225 40.11 -19.70 15.74
CA ALA A 225 40.30 -21.04 16.25
C ALA A 225 41.25 -21.11 17.47
N PRO A 226 40.87 -21.77 18.57
CA PRO A 226 41.82 -22.20 19.60
C PRO A 226 42.64 -23.43 19.12
N ALA A 227 43.87 -23.51 19.58
CA ALA A 227 44.86 -24.49 19.24
C ALA A 227 44.42 -25.96 19.46
N PRO A 228 45.07 -26.96 18.82
CA PRO A 228 44.62 -28.35 18.80
C PRO A 228 44.75 -29.04 20.16
N ALA A 229 43.70 -29.73 20.59
CA ALA A 229 43.68 -30.62 21.73
C ALA A 229 43.66 -32.09 21.30
N PRO A 230 44.07 -33.03 22.18
CA PRO A 230 44.48 -34.37 21.84
C PRO A 230 43.35 -35.39 21.60
N ASP A 231 43.74 -36.49 21.00
CA ASP A 231 43.08 -37.67 20.44
C ASP A 231 41.77 -38.21 21.05
N PRO A 232 40.94 -38.85 20.17
CA PRO A 232 39.60 -39.28 20.53
C PRO A 232 39.55 -40.75 20.93
N ALA A 233 38.97 -41.02 22.10
CA ALA A 233 38.36 -42.30 22.40
C ALA A 233 37.01 -42.04 23.08
N GLU A 234 35.95 -42.62 22.51
CA GLU A 234 34.61 -42.78 23.08
C GLU A 234 33.70 -41.49 23.05
N ALA A 235 33.10 -41.19 21.92
CA ALA A 235 31.91 -40.36 21.87
C ALA A 235 30.71 -41.21 21.43
N SER A 236 29.92 -41.56 22.41
CA SER A 236 28.54 -42.05 22.23
C SER A 236 27.74 -41.12 21.33
N GLN A 237 27.02 -41.69 20.39
CA GLN A 237 26.11 -40.98 19.48
C GLN A 237 25.00 -40.28 20.25
N GLU A 238 25.19 -39.03 20.63
CA GLU A 238 24.08 -38.14 20.89
C GLU A 238 23.57 -37.64 19.54
N ARG A 239 22.40 -38.14 19.15
CA ARG A 239 21.62 -37.57 18.05
C ARG A 239 21.24 -36.16 18.47
N SER A 240 21.92 -35.18 17.93
CA SER A 240 21.46 -33.79 17.96
C SER A 240 20.10 -33.75 17.29
N SER A 241 19.05 -33.64 18.08
CA SER A 241 17.76 -33.19 17.61
C SER A 241 17.95 -31.79 17.07
N ASP A 242 17.88 -31.66 15.74
CA ASP A 242 17.95 -30.39 15.00
C ASP A 242 16.61 -29.65 15.17
N ASP A 243 16.27 -29.29 16.41
CA ASP A 243 15.12 -28.47 16.77
C ASP A 243 15.47 -26.99 16.61
N GLY A 244 15.62 -26.55 15.37
CA GLY A 244 15.44 -25.14 15.06
C GLY A 244 14.00 -24.75 15.44
N ALA A 245 13.83 -23.70 16.27
CA ALA A 245 12.50 -23.21 16.61
C ALA A 245 11.67 -23.01 15.32
N PRO A 246 10.43 -23.53 15.23
CA PRO A 246 9.63 -23.41 14.02
C PRO A 246 9.44 -21.93 13.67
N THR A 247 9.66 -21.58 12.39
CA THR A 247 9.43 -20.22 11.90
C THR A 247 7.98 -19.83 12.16
N PRO A 248 7.73 -18.70 12.85
CA PRO A 248 6.36 -18.26 13.12
C PRO A 248 5.53 -18.08 11.84
N VAL A 249 4.27 -18.49 11.88
CA VAL A 249 3.36 -18.40 10.75
C VAL A 249 2.66 -17.05 10.74
N VAL A 250 2.85 -16.27 9.68
CA VAL A 250 2.08 -15.03 9.45
C VAL A 250 0.80 -15.37 8.69
N ARG A 251 -0.35 -15.09 9.29
CA ARG A 251 -1.64 -15.39 8.68
C ARG A 251 -1.95 -14.42 7.53
N HIS A 252 -2.51 -14.94 6.43
CA HIS A 252 -2.93 -14.14 5.28
C HIS A 252 -4.41 -13.70 5.33
N ARG A 253 -5.11 -14.08 6.38
CA ARG A 253 -6.42 -13.52 6.73
C ARG A 253 -6.19 -12.49 7.82
N ILE A 254 -6.38 -11.21 7.47
CA ILE A 254 -6.28 -10.09 8.41
C ILE A 254 -7.63 -9.78 9.01
N LEU A 255 -7.65 -9.07 10.13
CA LEU A 255 -8.88 -8.54 10.71
C LEU A 255 -9.03 -7.07 10.35
N LEU A 256 -10.09 -6.73 9.63
CA LEU A 256 -10.50 -5.35 9.39
C LEU A 256 -11.57 -4.97 10.40
N VAL A 257 -11.27 -3.99 11.26
CA VAL A 257 -12.18 -3.48 12.29
C VAL A 257 -12.72 -2.11 11.90
N CYS A 258 -14.03 -1.97 11.88
CA CYS A 258 -14.73 -0.74 11.50
C CYS A 258 -15.88 -0.44 12.47
N PRO A 259 -16.40 0.81 12.51
CA PRO A 259 -17.67 1.11 13.17
C PRO A 259 -18.81 0.30 12.55
N LYS A 260 -19.63 -0.29 13.40
CA LYS A 260 -20.87 -0.94 12.98
C LYS A 260 -21.89 0.13 12.61
N ASP A 261 -22.33 0.12 11.37
CA ASP A 261 -23.26 1.11 10.83
C ASP A 261 -22.73 2.55 11.10
N PHE A 262 -23.57 3.45 11.58
CA PHE A 262 -23.17 4.81 11.95
C PHE A 262 -22.88 4.96 13.45
N SER A 263 -22.83 3.84 14.18
CA SER A 263 -22.48 3.81 15.61
C SER A 263 -20.94 3.80 15.79
N ASN A 264 -20.49 4.01 17.03
CA ASN A 264 -19.10 3.79 17.40
C ASN A 264 -18.84 2.37 17.95
N LEU A 265 -19.80 1.44 17.81
CA LEU A 265 -19.59 0.04 18.20
C LEU A 265 -18.67 -0.64 17.19
N PRO A 266 -17.63 -1.36 17.62
CA PRO A 266 -16.75 -2.05 16.70
C PRO A 266 -17.45 -3.28 16.10
N THR A 267 -17.19 -3.49 14.81
CA THR A 267 -17.47 -4.73 14.12
C THR A 267 -16.25 -5.13 13.29
N ALA A 268 -16.10 -6.40 12.95
CA ALA A 268 -14.94 -6.87 12.27
C ALA A 268 -15.27 -7.85 11.13
N SER A 269 -14.45 -7.82 10.10
CA SER A 269 -14.46 -8.80 9.00
C SER A 269 -13.08 -9.39 8.81
N ALA A 270 -13.03 -10.71 8.57
CA ALA A 270 -11.81 -11.38 8.13
C ALA A 270 -11.63 -11.14 6.63
N VAL A 271 -10.51 -10.54 6.24
CA VAL A 271 -10.19 -10.24 4.83
C VAL A 271 -9.02 -11.11 4.39
N ASP A 272 -9.23 -11.90 3.34
CA ASP A 272 -8.17 -12.68 2.71
C ASP A 272 -7.34 -11.79 1.78
N ILE A 273 -6.05 -11.64 2.09
CA ILE A 273 -5.15 -10.76 1.35
C ILE A 273 -4.09 -11.50 0.51
N ARG A 274 -4.23 -12.81 0.31
CA ARG A 274 -3.24 -13.61 -0.45
C ARG A 274 -2.99 -13.04 -1.85
N LYS A 275 -4.06 -12.60 -2.53
CA LYS A 275 -3.94 -11.96 -3.85
C LYS A 275 -3.18 -10.63 -3.76
N GLN A 276 -3.57 -9.75 -2.84
CA GLN A 276 -2.95 -8.44 -2.64
C GLN A 276 -1.48 -8.59 -2.25
N ARG A 277 -1.17 -9.50 -1.32
CA ARG A 277 0.20 -9.82 -0.90
C ARG A 277 1.06 -10.28 -2.08
N SER A 278 0.58 -11.24 -2.90
CA SER A 278 1.31 -11.72 -4.06
C SER A 278 1.54 -10.63 -5.10
N VAL A 279 0.54 -9.79 -5.34
CA VAL A 279 0.66 -8.64 -6.26
C VAL A 279 1.65 -7.63 -5.70
N THR A 280 1.49 -7.20 -4.44
CA THR A 280 2.36 -6.21 -3.78
C THR A 280 3.82 -6.66 -3.81
N ARG A 281 4.12 -7.90 -3.42
CA ARG A 281 5.48 -8.45 -3.47
C ARG A 281 6.09 -8.35 -4.87
N ARG A 282 5.35 -8.80 -5.91
CA ARG A 282 5.85 -8.74 -7.30
C ARG A 282 6.06 -7.32 -7.80
N GLN A 283 5.20 -6.40 -7.39
CA GLN A 283 5.29 -5.01 -7.83
C GLN A 283 6.43 -4.26 -7.13
N LEU A 284 6.61 -4.46 -5.83
CA LEU A 284 7.75 -3.89 -5.10
C LEU A 284 9.09 -4.42 -5.64
N ALA A 285 9.15 -5.71 -6.02
CA ALA A 285 10.34 -6.30 -6.64
C ALA A 285 10.65 -5.77 -8.06
N ARG A 286 9.69 -5.08 -8.70
CA ARG A 286 9.83 -4.50 -10.05
C ARG A 286 10.01 -3.00 -10.05
N LEU A 287 10.10 -2.38 -8.87
CA LEU A 287 10.36 -0.95 -8.80
C LEU A 287 11.66 -0.63 -9.55
N THR A 288 11.57 0.35 -10.44
CA THR A 288 12.76 0.94 -11.05
C THR A 288 13.62 1.49 -9.93
N ARG A 289 14.90 1.26 -10.00
CA ARG A 289 15.82 1.81 -9.01
C ARG A 289 15.73 3.33 -9.02
N VAL A 290 15.58 3.91 -7.86
CA VAL A 290 15.46 5.37 -7.71
C VAL A 290 16.70 6.09 -8.27
N GLU A 291 17.87 5.43 -8.21
CA GLU A 291 19.12 5.89 -8.84
C GLU A 291 18.92 6.09 -10.35
N ASP A 292 18.40 5.07 -11.04
CA ASP A 292 18.25 5.09 -12.50
C ASP A 292 17.30 6.21 -12.94
N ILE A 293 16.24 6.46 -12.16
CA ILE A 293 15.33 7.59 -12.41
C ILE A 293 16.02 8.93 -12.17
N ALA A 294 16.73 9.06 -11.04
CA ALA A 294 17.42 10.30 -10.68
C ALA A 294 18.52 10.69 -11.68
N ASP A 295 19.18 9.71 -12.28
CA ASP A 295 20.25 9.91 -13.26
C ASP A 295 19.72 10.44 -14.61
N THR A 296 18.44 10.28 -14.91
CA THR A 296 17.82 10.83 -16.14
C THR A 296 17.47 12.32 -16.03
N LEU A 297 17.48 12.87 -14.81
CA LEU A 297 17.01 14.23 -14.58
C LEU A 297 18.11 15.29 -14.85
N PRO A 298 17.71 16.46 -15.37
CA PRO A 298 18.62 17.57 -15.53
C PRO A 298 19.33 17.94 -14.22
N PRO A 299 20.60 18.39 -14.30
CA PRO A 299 21.27 18.97 -13.14
C PRO A 299 20.47 20.14 -12.57
N GLY A 300 20.39 20.26 -11.24
CA GLY A 300 19.65 21.32 -10.57
C GLY A 300 18.14 21.09 -10.42
N THR A 301 17.58 19.98 -10.92
CA THR A 301 16.19 19.61 -10.65
C THR A 301 15.96 19.54 -9.13
N CYS A 302 14.92 20.25 -8.65
CA CYS A 302 14.53 20.33 -7.25
C CYS A 302 13.00 20.36 -7.12
N PHE A 303 12.47 19.69 -6.09
CA PHE A 303 11.03 19.60 -5.78
C PHE A 303 10.67 20.38 -4.51
N ALA A 304 11.51 21.33 -4.10
CA ALA A 304 11.24 22.13 -2.91
C ALA A 304 9.97 22.96 -3.10
N PRO A 305 9.03 22.96 -2.13
CA PRO A 305 7.72 23.59 -2.29
C PRO A 305 7.74 25.13 -2.29
N ASP A 306 8.88 25.74 -1.99
CA ASP A 306 9.11 27.18 -2.00
C ASP A 306 9.62 27.71 -3.36
N LEU A 307 9.81 26.85 -4.35
CA LEU A 307 10.11 27.25 -5.72
C LEU A 307 8.94 28.02 -6.36
N ALA A 308 9.24 28.82 -7.38
CA ALA A 308 8.21 29.44 -8.20
C ALA A 308 7.32 28.35 -8.85
N ALA A 309 6.02 28.61 -8.97
CA ALA A 309 5.04 27.58 -9.37
C ALA A 309 5.32 26.97 -10.76
N ASP A 310 5.84 27.76 -11.69
CA ASP A 310 6.24 27.33 -13.03
C ASP A 310 7.50 26.46 -13.00
N GLU A 311 8.51 26.84 -12.19
CA GLU A 311 9.73 26.03 -11.98
C GLU A 311 9.41 24.71 -11.32
N LEU A 312 8.57 24.72 -10.27
CA LEU A 312 8.14 23.51 -9.58
C LEU A 312 7.36 22.57 -10.50
N THR A 313 6.45 23.14 -11.32
CA THR A 313 5.70 22.39 -12.31
C THR A 313 6.63 21.74 -13.33
N ALA A 314 7.57 22.49 -13.88
CA ALA A 314 8.55 21.98 -14.85
C ALA A 314 9.43 20.88 -14.22
N ALA A 315 9.88 21.06 -12.98
CA ALA A 315 10.63 20.03 -12.25
C ALA A 315 9.83 18.73 -12.08
N VAL A 316 8.57 18.82 -11.64
CA VAL A 316 7.69 17.65 -11.45
C VAL A 316 7.38 16.97 -12.78
N GLU A 317 7.17 17.74 -13.85
CA GLU A 317 6.87 17.20 -15.18
C GLU A 317 8.08 16.59 -15.88
N SER A 318 9.30 16.96 -15.48
CA SER A 318 10.52 16.33 -16.00
C SER A 318 10.63 14.83 -15.64
N VAL A 319 9.86 14.37 -14.64
CA VAL A 319 9.82 12.97 -14.25
C VAL A 319 8.61 12.28 -14.88
N PRO A 320 8.80 11.21 -15.66
CA PRO A 320 7.69 10.48 -16.29
C PRO A 320 6.65 10.02 -15.26
N ALA A 321 5.38 10.21 -15.59
CA ALA A 321 4.28 9.76 -14.74
C ALA A 321 3.27 8.96 -15.56
N THR A 322 2.74 7.92 -14.95
CA THR A 322 1.61 7.16 -15.51
C THR A 322 0.41 7.36 -14.61
N TYR A 323 -0.57 8.16 -15.08
CA TYR A 323 -1.83 8.31 -14.37
C TYR A 323 -2.75 7.11 -14.62
N ALA A 324 -3.45 6.70 -13.58
CA ALA A 324 -4.58 5.77 -13.65
C ALA A 324 -5.65 6.23 -12.64
N PRO A 325 -6.97 5.94 -12.85
CA PRO A 325 -8.03 6.36 -11.92
C PRO A 325 -7.80 5.89 -10.48
N GLU A 326 -7.13 4.77 -10.28
CA GLU A 326 -6.78 4.23 -8.98
C GLU A 326 -5.82 5.15 -8.20
N CYS A 327 -5.09 6.03 -8.89
CA CYS A 327 -4.25 7.04 -8.25
C CYS A 327 -5.06 7.99 -7.37
N LEU A 328 -6.33 8.27 -7.72
CA LEU A 328 -7.22 9.12 -6.92
C LEU A 328 -7.45 8.60 -5.50
N ALA A 329 -7.32 7.31 -5.29
CA ALA A 329 -7.47 6.69 -3.96
C ALA A 329 -6.14 6.50 -3.21
N ALA A 330 -5.00 6.77 -3.84
CA ALA A 330 -3.71 6.33 -3.31
C ALA A 330 -2.56 7.32 -3.48
N CYS A 331 -2.69 8.35 -4.33
CA CYS A 331 -1.60 9.26 -4.64
C CYS A 331 -2.00 10.72 -4.43
N GLU A 332 -1.22 11.46 -3.70
CA GLU A 332 -1.44 12.87 -3.36
C GLU A 332 -1.39 13.77 -4.61
N LEU A 333 -0.58 13.40 -5.63
CA LEU A 333 -0.47 14.12 -6.90
C LEU A 333 -1.53 13.70 -7.93
N ALA A 334 -2.53 12.91 -7.55
CA ALA A 334 -3.47 12.33 -8.49
C ALA A 334 -4.25 13.36 -9.31
N PHE A 335 -4.62 14.50 -8.71
CA PHE A 335 -5.35 15.55 -9.41
C PHE A 335 -4.48 16.26 -10.45
N HIS A 336 -3.25 16.62 -10.08
CA HIS A 336 -2.28 17.18 -11.01
C HIS A 336 -2.03 16.24 -12.20
N CYS A 337 -1.72 14.97 -11.92
CA CYS A 337 -1.46 13.99 -12.98
C CYS A 337 -2.71 13.69 -13.84
N ARG A 338 -3.92 13.73 -13.24
CA ARG A 338 -5.18 13.57 -13.99
C ARG A 338 -5.41 14.71 -14.97
N GLU A 339 -5.19 15.94 -14.53
CA GLU A 339 -5.35 17.12 -15.35
C GLU A 339 -4.42 17.06 -16.57
N ARG A 340 -3.13 16.74 -16.35
CA ARG A 340 -2.17 16.56 -17.44
C ARG A 340 -2.54 15.41 -18.37
N SER A 341 -2.88 14.25 -17.84
CA SER A 341 -3.31 13.10 -18.65
C SER A 341 -4.55 13.40 -19.50
N ARG A 342 -5.46 14.26 -19.01
CA ARG A 342 -6.62 14.72 -19.78
C ARG A 342 -6.25 15.75 -20.84
N ALA A 343 -5.37 16.69 -20.53
CA ALA A 343 -4.85 17.65 -21.49
C ALA A 343 -4.14 16.96 -22.65
N ASP A 344 -3.37 15.91 -22.36
CA ASP A 344 -2.69 15.07 -23.35
C ASP A 344 -3.64 14.11 -24.08
N GLY A 345 -4.92 14.06 -23.70
CA GLY A 345 -5.89 13.11 -24.23
C GLY A 345 -5.49 11.63 -24.01
N ALA A 346 -4.68 11.34 -22.99
CA ALA A 346 -4.11 10.00 -22.78
C ALA A 346 -5.18 8.96 -22.36
N VAL A 347 -5.23 7.81 -23.02
CA VAL A 347 -6.18 6.71 -22.71
C VAL A 347 -5.97 6.12 -21.34
N THR A 348 -4.81 6.32 -20.71
CA THR A 348 -4.55 5.89 -19.33
C THR A 348 -5.51 6.53 -18.32
N SER A 349 -6.09 7.70 -18.66
CA SER A 349 -7.13 8.35 -17.87
C SER A 349 -8.43 7.54 -17.74
N LEU A 350 -8.64 6.56 -18.63
CA LEU A 350 -9.81 5.67 -18.65
C LEU A 350 -9.63 4.42 -17.76
N GLY A 351 -8.42 4.17 -17.28
CA GLY A 351 -8.11 3.01 -16.44
C GLY A 351 -7.29 1.92 -17.15
N ARG A 352 -6.64 1.08 -16.33
CA ARG A 352 -5.68 0.08 -16.84
C ARG A 352 -6.33 -1.04 -17.64
N SER A 353 -7.52 -1.47 -17.28
CA SER A 353 -8.25 -2.51 -18.02
C SER A 353 -8.55 -2.04 -19.43
N LEU A 354 -9.15 -0.86 -19.57
CA LEU A 354 -9.40 -0.28 -20.89
C LEU A 354 -8.12 -0.03 -21.67
N ARG A 355 -7.07 0.48 -21.01
CA ARG A 355 -5.77 0.68 -21.68
C ARG A 355 -5.20 -0.63 -22.25
N ALA A 356 -5.38 -1.74 -21.54
CA ALA A 356 -4.90 -3.05 -22.01
C ALA A 356 -5.71 -3.55 -23.24
N GLU A 357 -6.98 -3.23 -23.34
CA GLU A 357 -7.86 -3.63 -24.45
C GLU A 357 -7.68 -2.77 -25.70
N LEU A 358 -7.18 -1.53 -25.55
CA LEU A 358 -6.99 -0.58 -26.64
C LEU A 358 -5.70 -0.79 -27.45
N GLY A 359 -4.86 -1.76 -27.07
CA GLY A 359 -3.66 -2.14 -27.85
C GLY A 359 -2.72 -0.96 -28.11
N GLY A 360 -2.52 -0.64 -29.39
CA GLY A 360 -1.64 0.44 -29.86
C GLY A 360 -2.25 1.85 -29.77
N LEU A 361 -3.55 1.99 -29.49
CA LEU A 361 -4.22 3.29 -29.39
C LEU A 361 -3.85 3.97 -28.06
N THR A 362 -3.18 5.11 -28.11
CA THR A 362 -2.62 5.77 -26.93
C THR A 362 -3.33 7.05 -26.54
N THR A 363 -4.08 7.66 -27.48
CA THR A 363 -4.85 8.88 -27.22
C THR A 363 -6.35 8.65 -27.40
N ILE A 364 -7.15 9.45 -26.74
CA ILE A 364 -8.61 9.47 -26.89
C ILE A 364 -8.99 9.86 -28.34
N GLY A 365 -8.21 10.76 -28.97
CA GLY A 365 -8.39 11.11 -30.37
C GLY A 365 -8.27 9.90 -31.29
N ASP A 366 -7.22 9.09 -31.13
CA ASP A 366 -7.01 7.86 -31.92
C ASP A 366 -8.15 6.86 -31.71
N VAL A 367 -8.62 6.71 -30.46
CA VAL A 367 -9.74 5.82 -30.13
C VAL A 367 -11.03 6.27 -30.82
N LEU A 368 -11.33 7.57 -30.83
CA LEU A 368 -12.50 8.09 -31.49
C LEU A 368 -12.40 7.97 -33.02
N ALA A 369 -11.25 8.33 -33.62
CA ALA A 369 -11.01 8.18 -35.04
C ALA A 369 -11.13 6.69 -35.48
N ALA A 370 -10.60 5.77 -34.70
CA ALA A 370 -10.75 4.33 -34.95
C ALA A 370 -12.22 3.89 -34.85
N ALA A 371 -12.96 4.34 -33.85
CA ALA A 371 -14.38 4.02 -33.66
C ALA A 371 -15.26 4.54 -34.81
N HIS A 372 -14.94 5.72 -35.36
CA HIS A 372 -15.66 6.31 -36.48
C HIS A 372 -15.20 5.80 -37.86
N GLY A 373 -14.20 4.94 -37.91
CA GLY A 373 -13.67 4.41 -39.17
C GLY A 373 -12.74 5.34 -39.91
N GLU A 374 -12.33 6.45 -39.29
CA GLU A 374 -11.46 7.49 -39.88
C GLU A 374 -9.98 7.07 -39.85
N ALA A 375 -9.62 6.16 -38.92
CA ALA A 375 -8.26 5.65 -38.76
C ALA A 375 -8.27 4.21 -38.22
N GLY A 376 -7.07 3.62 -38.16
CA GLY A 376 -6.84 2.27 -37.58
C GLY A 376 -7.04 1.14 -38.56
N ASP A 377 -6.29 0.03 -38.35
CA ASP A 377 -6.40 -1.19 -39.16
C ASP A 377 -7.68 -1.95 -38.79
N PRO A 378 -8.60 -2.20 -39.75
CA PRO A 378 -9.82 -2.98 -39.49
C PRO A 378 -9.57 -4.42 -39.00
N SER A 379 -8.38 -4.97 -39.25
CA SER A 379 -7.99 -6.30 -38.79
C SER A 379 -7.49 -6.32 -37.34
N ASP A 380 -7.23 -5.14 -36.76
CA ASP A 380 -6.87 -5.02 -35.34
C ASP A 380 -8.15 -5.30 -34.49
N PRO A 381 -8.11 -6.28 -33.57
CA PRO A 381 -9.24 -6.61 -32.71
C PRO A 381 -9.78 -5.43 -31.88
N ALA A 382 -8.90 -4.52 -31.43
CA ALA A 382 -9.31 -3.34 -30.67
C ALA A 382 -10.09 -2.37 -31.56
N VAL A 383 -9.62 -2.10 -32.78
CA VAL A 383 -10.30 -1.25 -33.77
C VAL A 383 -11.64 -1.84 -34.20
N ALA A 384 -11.68 -3.14 -34.47
CA ALA A 384 -12.93 -3.84 -34.83
C ALA A 384 -13.98 -3.76 -33.69
N ALA A 385 -13.55 -3.96 -32.44
CA ALA A 385 -14.43 -3.84 -31.28
C ALA A 385 -14.97 -2.40 -31.10
N LEU A 386 -14.13 -1.39 -31.29
CA LEU A 386 -14.52 0.02 -31.19
C LEU A 386 -15.56 0.39 -32.27
N ARG A 387 -15.36 -0.02 -33.52
CA ARG A 387 -16.33 0.21 -34.63
C ARG A 387 -17.65 -0.44 -34.31
N ARG A 388 -17.63 -1.71 -33.87
CA ARG A 388 -18.85 -2.42 -33.46
C ARG A 388 -19.58 -1.72 -32.31
N ALA A 389 -18.85 -1.23 -31.32
CA ALA A 389 -19.43 -0.48 -30.20
C ALA A 389 -20.07 0.85 -30.66
N ALA A 390 -19.43 1.54 -31.60
CA ALA A 390 -19.97 2.78 -32.19
C ALA A 390 -21.25 2.53 -32.98
N GLU A 391 -21.31 1.48 -33.80
CA GLU A 391 -22.51 1.04 -34.51
C GLU A 391 -23.67 0.73 -33.53
N LEU A 392 -23.44 -0.10 -32.53
CA LEU A 392 -24.46 -0.45 -31.55
C LEU A 392 -24.97 0.78 -30.78
N ARG A 393 -24.07 1.71 -30.46
CA ARG A 393 -24.47 2.99 -29.85
C ARG A 393 -25.35 3.83 -30.78
N ALA A 394 -25.00 3.91 -32.06
CA ALA A 394 -25.80 4.63 -33.03
C ALA A 394 -27.21 4.01 -33.19
N GLU A 395 -27.31 2.68 -33.31
CA GLU A 395 -28.58 1.96 -33.35
C GLU A 395 -29.45 2.23 -32.10
N ALA A 396 -28.83 2.18 -30.88
CA ALA A 396 -29.54 2.44 -29.64
C ALA A 396 -30.06 3.89 -29.53
N LEU A 397 -29.32 4.87 -30.03
CA LEU A 397 -29.73 6.26 -30.04
C LEU A 397 -30.89 6.49 -31.00
N LEU A 398 -30.87 5.93 -32.24
CA LEU A 398 -31.94 5.99 -33.19
C LEU A 398 -33.22 5.35 -32.64
N THR A 399 -33.11 4.21 -31.96
CA THR A 399 -34.26 3.54 -31.33
C THR A 399 -34.88 4.41 -30.23
N ARG A 400 -34.07 5.09 -29.44
CA ARG A 400 -34.51 6.00 -28.37
C ARG A 400 -35.21 7.24 -28.96
N GLU A 401 -34.71 7.83 -30.05
CA GLU A 401 -35.33 8.94 -30.73
C GLU A 401 -36.69 8.56 -31.35
N ALA A 402 -36.76 7.36 -31.94
CA ALA A 402 -38.01 6.82 -32.46
C ALA A 402 -39.05 6.54 -31.34
N GLN A 403 -38.64 6.12 -30.18
CA GLN A 403 -39.52 5.90 -29.01
C GLN A 403 -39.92 7.23 -28.33
N GLY A 404 -39.04 8.24 -28.33
CA GLY A 404 -39.34 9.59 -27.83
C GLY A 404 -40.28 10.42 -28.72
N ALA A 405 -40.46 10.00 -29.98
CA ALA A 405 -41.36 10.62 -30.96
C ALA A 405 -42.82 10.09 -30.89
N LEU A 406 -43.15 9.21 -29.93
CA LEU A 406 -44.54 8.82 -29.67
C LEU A 406 -45.30 10.03 -29.07
N PRO A 407 -46.48 10.40 -29.62
CA PRO A 407 -47.20 11.58 -29.18
C PRO A 407 -47.64 11.41 -27.72
N THR A 408 -47.24 12.35 -26.88
CA THR A 408 -47.78 12.55 -25.54
C THR A 408 -49.21 13.05 -25.66
N GLY A 409 -50.13 12.14 -25.90
CA GLY A 409 -51.55 12.40 -26.08
C GLY A 409 -52.39 11.39 -25.28
N GLN A 410 -52.20 11.35 -23.96
CA GLN A 410 -53.26 10.82 -23.11
C GLN A 410 -53.29 11.66 -21.80
N GLU A 411 -54.20 12.61 -21.81
CA GLU A 411 -54.64 13.32 -20.59
C GLU A 411 -55.10 12.31 -19.55
N VAL A 412 -54.36 12.19 -18.47
CA VAL A 412 -54.76 11.42 -17.29
C VAL A 412 -55.77 12.29 -16.56
N ALA A 413 -57.06 11.89 -16.59
CA ALA A 413 -58.11 12.51 -15.79
C ALA A 413 -57.79 12.43 -14.28
N PRO A 414 -58.02 13.50 -13.50
CA PRO A 414 -57.76 13.49 -12.08
C PRO A 414 -58.75 12.56 -11.39
N CYS A 415 -58.24 11.66 -10.59
CA CYS A 415 -59.02 10.89 -9.61
C CYS A 415 -59.64 11.84 -8.58
N ARG A 416 -60.98 11.72 -8.43
CA ARG A 416 -61.75 12.32 -7.34
C ARG A 416 -61.62 11.49 -6.07
#